data_bf1bfca88af19efdd57314156dfb8c91
#
_entry.id   bf1bfca88af19efdd57314156dfb8c91
#
_cell.length_a   1.000
_cell.length_b   1.000
_cell.length_c   1.000
_cell.angle_alpha   90.00
_cell.angle_beta   90.00
_cell.angle_gamma   90.00
#
_symmetry.space_group_name_H-M   'P 1'
#
loop_
_entity.id
_entity.type
_entity.pdbx_description
1 polymer ?
#
loop_
_entity_poly.entity_id
_entity_poly.type
_entity_poly.pdbx_seq_one_letter_code
_entity_poly.pdbx_strand_id
1 'polypeptide(L)'
;MLKLFTLPGAGVIRSSSPFSWKAESLLRLAKLPYEKEYVADFSKMPKGKVPVLQDGEQWIADSHFIAQYLKTQYQFDLDRTLSAEQKAIGHAFSRMVEEHLYWTSVYNRFVDPIGKPFMMQAMFDGVPSEQAEEIFAVLQANVIKQMQGHGIGRHSLDEIYRLGFADLDAISDYLGHKSYLFGDEITSADVAIVPVIASLIQTPIDTEIA
;
A
#
# COMPACT_ATOMS: atom_id res chain seq x y z
N MET A 1 -7.85 -23.91 0.79
CA MET A 1 -7.33 -22.94 1.79
C MET A 1 -6.75 -21.77 1.04
N LEU A 2 -7.09 -20.54 1.45
CA LEU A 2 -6.59 -19.34 0.81
C LEU A 2 -5.10 -19.15 1.05
N LYS A 3 -4.37 -18.67 0.04
CA LYS A 3 -2.96 -18.32 0.15
C LYS A 3 -2.75 -16.89 -0.34
N LEU A 4 -2.16 -16.05 0.51
CA LEU A 4 -1.82 -14.66 0.19
C LEU A 4 -0.33 -14.54 -0.12
N PHE A 5 0.00 -14.25 -1.37
CA PHE A 5 1.33 -13.89 -1.81
C PHE A 5 1.56 -12.40 -1.50
N THR A 6 2.60 -12.13 -0.73
CA THR A 6 2.84 -10.82 -0.10
C THR A 6 4.33 -10.54 0.08
N LEU A 7 4.65 -9.39 0.64
CA LEU A 7 6.00 -9.07 1.13
C LEU A 7 6.04 -9.12 2.67
N PRO A 8 7.21 -9.38 3.27
CA PRO A 8 7.39 -9.29 4.70
C PRO A 8 7.16 -7.84 5.18
N GLY A 9 6.79 -7.71 6.43
CA GLY A 9 6.72 -6.43 7.13
C GLY A 9 7.92 -6.23 8.04
N ALA A 10 8.02 -5.02 8.61
CA ALA A 10 9.05 -4.66 9.59
C ALA A 10 8.41 -3.87 10.73
N GLY A 11 8.74 -4.21 11.97
CA GLY A 11 8.18 -3.54 13.15
C GLY A 11 6.66 -3.64 13.20
N VAL A 12 5.99 -2.48 13.24
CA VAL A 12 4.52 -2.37 13.26
C VAL A 12 3.89 -2.50 11.88
N ILE A 13 4.69 -2.38 10.80
CA ILE A 13 4.24 -2.46 9.40
C ILE A 13 4.06 -3.93 9.03
N ARG A 14 2.85 -4.34 8.70
CA ARG A 14 2.51 -5.74 8.42
C ARG A 14 3.08 -6.27 7.11
N SER A 15 3.27 -5.40 6.14
CA SER A 15 3.91 -5.70 4.87
C SER A 15 4.58 -4.43 4.34
N SER A 16 5.76 -4.57 3.74
CA SER A 16 6.44 -3.46 3.05
C SER A 16 5.67 -2.95 1.82
N SER A 17 4.66 -3.71 1.36
CA SER A 17 3.67 -3.25 0.37
C SER A 17 2.36 -2.86 1.06
N PRO A 18 1.92 -1.59 1.02
CA PRO A 18 0.64 -1.18 1.59
C PRO A 18 -0.55 -1.88 0.92
N PHE A 19 -0.44 -2.22 -0.36
CA PHE A 19 -1.47 -2.98 -1.07
C PHE A 19 -1.58 -4.42 -0.57
N SER A 20 -0.46 -5.06 -0.21
CA SER A 20 -0.46 -6.37 0.44
C SER A 20 -1.03 -6.29 1.85
N TRP A 21 -0.71 -5.23 2.60
CA TRP A 21 -1.31 -4.98 3.91
C TRP A 21 -2.82 -4.81 3.80
N LYS A 22 -3.31 -4.04 2.82
CA LYS A 22 -4.75 -3.93 2.52
C LYS A 22 -5.39 -5.29 2.31
N ALA A 23 -4.81 -6.13 1.43
CA ALA A 23 -5.34 -7.47 1.16
C ALA A 23 -5.36 -8.37 2.41
N GLU A 24 -4.30 -8.34 3.22
CA GLU A 24 -4.26 -9.05 4.49
C GLU A 24 -5.34 -8.55 5.47
N SER A 25 -5.53 -7.23 5.55
CA SER A 25 -6.56 -6.63 6.41
C SER A 25 -7.97 -7.08 6.01
N LEU A 26 -8.27 -7.16 4.73
CA LEU A 26 -9.55 -7.68 4.23
C LEU A 26 -9.79 -9.13 4.64
N LEU A 27 -8.78 -10.01 4.49
CA LEU A 27 -8.88 -11.42 4.90
C LEU A 27 -9.12 -11.56 6.40
N ARG A 28 -8.43 -10.76 7.21
CA ARG A 28 -8.59 -10.74 8.67
C ARG A 28 -9.97 -10.25 9.11
N LEU A 29 -10.46 -9.16 8.51
CA LEU A 29 -11.80 -8.63 8.79
C LEU A 29 -12.89 -9.60 8.36
N ALA A 30 -12.68 -10.31 7.26
CA ALA A 30 -13.56 -11.38 6.80
C ALA A 30 -13.47 -12.66 7.67
N LYS A 31 -12.52 -12.74 8.60
CA LYS A 31 -12.24 -13.91 9.45
C LYS A 31 -11.99 -15.19 8.65
N LEU A 32 -11.43 -15.04 7.44
CA LEU A 32 -11.11 -16.16 6.57
C LEU A 32 -9.73 -16.73 6.95
N PRO A 33 -9.58 -18.06 7.08
CA PRO A 33 -8.27 -18.68 7.27
C PRO A 33 -7.44 -18.57 6.00
N TYR A 34 -6.18 -18.15 6.12
CA TYR A 34 -5.24 -18.03 5.01
C TYR A 34 -3.81 -18.31 5.46
N GLU A 35 -2.98 -18.73 4.52
CA GLU A 35 -1.54 -18.81 4.66
C GLU A 35 -0.88 -17.64 3.95
N LYS A 36 0.28 -17.17 4.46
CA LYS A 36 1.11 -16.17 3.77
C LYS A 36 2.28 -16.84 3.08
N GLU A 37 2.55 -16.41 1.84
CA GLU A 37 3.75 -16.77 1.11
C GLU A 37 4.51 -15.50 0.72
N TYR A 38 5.74 -15.39 1.16
CA TYR A 38 6.58 -14.23 0.85
C TYR A 38 7.24 -14.40 -0.52
N VAL A 39 7.04 -13.41 -1.39
CA VAL A 39 7.48 -13.45 -2.78
C VAL A 39 8.85 -12.83 -2.92
N ALA A 40 9.83 -13.61 -3.37
CA ALA A 40 11.15 -13.14 -3.76
C ALA A 40 11.26 -12.92 -5.29
N ASP A 41 10.53 -13.72 -6.08
CA ASP A 41 10.55 -13.67 -7.54
C ASP A 41 9.18 -13.23 -8.08
N PHE A 42 9.07 -11.95 -8.41
CA PHE A 42 7.85 -11.34 -8.93
C PHE A 42 7.48 -11.81 -10.34
N SER A 43 8.42 -12.37 -11.10
CA SER A 43 8.13 -12.87 -12.45
C SER A 43 7.13 -14.04 -12.46
N LYS A 44 6.99 -14.72 -11.33
CA LYS A 44 6.02 -15.81 -11.11
C LYS A 44 4.61 -15.31 -10.79
N MET A 45 4.45 -14.01 -10.53
CA MET A 45 3.15 -13.45 -10.20
C MET A 45 2.40 -13.00 -11.46
N PRO A 46 1.06 -13.17 -11.53
CA PRO A 46 0.27 -12.92 -12.75
C PRO A 46 0.45 -11.53 -13.38
N LYS A 47 0.72 -10.51 -12.55
CA LYS A 47 0.95 -9.12 -12.99
C LYS A 47 2.36 -8.62 -12.62
N GLY A 48 3.28 -9.53 -12.27
CA GLY A 48 4.63 -9.17 -11.82
C GLY A 48 4.64 -8.36 -10.52
N LYS A 49 3.58 -8.40 -9.71
CA LYS A 49 3.42 -7.65 -8.46
C LYS A 49 2.63 -8.44 -7.41
N VAL A 50 2.71 -7.97 -6.17
CA VAL A 50 1.87 -8.43 -5.05
C VAL A 50 0.99 -7.28 -4.56
N PRO A 51 -0.17 -7.55 -3.91
CA PRO A 51 -0.65 -8.86 -3.47
C PRO A 51 -1.26 -9.73 -4.57
N VAL A 52 -1.20 -11.03 -4.36
CA VAL A 52 -1.99 -11.99 -5.10
C VAL A 52 -2.67 -12.93 -4.10
N LEU A 53 -3.95 -13.18 -4.26
CA LEU A 53 -4.69 -14.19 -3.51
C LEU A 53 -4.90 -15.42 -4.39
N GLN A 54 -4.55 -16.58 -3.89
CA GLN A 54 -4.87 -17.86 -4.52
C GLN A 54 -5.98 -18.54 -3.73
N ASP A 55 -7.04 -18.96 -4.46
CA ASP A 55 -8.12 -19.78 -3.93
C ASP A 55 -8.32 -21.00 -4.84
N GLY A 56 -7.83 -22.15 -4.41
CA GLY A 56 -7.74 -23.33 -5.27
C GLY A 56 -6.89 -23.05 -6.51
N GLU A 57 -7.50 -23.17 -7.69
CA GLU A 57 -6.83 -22.89 -8.97
C GLU A 57 -6.94 -21.41 -9.41
N GLN A 58 -7.74 -20.61 -8.71
CA GLN A 58 -7.94 -19.20 -9.06
C GLN A 58 -6.84 -18.32 -8.48
N TRP A 59 -6.31 -17.43 -9.31
CA TRP A 59 -5.31 -16.44 -8.94
C TRP A 59 -5.87 -15.04 -9.12
N ILE A 60 -6.07 -14.32 -8.03
CA ILE A 60 -6.65 -12.98 -8.00
C ILE A 60 -5.53 -11.98 -7.69
N ALA A 61 -5.06 -11.29 -8.71
CA ALA A 61 -3.99 -10.30 -8.58
C ALA A 61 -4.55 -8.89 -8.44
N ASP A 62 -3.96 -8.11 -7.54
CA ASP A 62 -4.33 -6.75 -7.17
C ASP A 62 -5.32 -6.66 -6.00
N SER A 63 -5.03 -5.77 -5.04
CA SER A 63 -5.80 -5.61 -3.80
C SER A 63 -7.25 -5.18 -4.03
N HIS A 64 -7.51 -4.42 -5.10
CA HIS A 64 -8.87 -4.03 -5.47
C HIS A 64 -9.69 -5.25 -5.97
N PHE A 65 -9.11 -6.07 -6.84
CA PHE A 65 -9.77 -7.28 -7.32
C PHE A 65 -9.91 -8.34 -6.23
N ILE A 66 -8.97 -8.41 -5.28
CA ILE A 66 -9.11 -9.24 -4.08
C ILE A 66 -10.34 -8.80 -3.26
N ALA A 67 -10.52 -7.48 -3.04
CA ALA A 67 -11.70 -6.97 -2.34
C ALA A 67 -13.01 -7.36 -3.06
N GLN A 68 -13.06 -7.20 -4.38
CA GLN A 68 -14.21 -7.61 -5.19
C GLN A 68 -14.47 -9.13 -5.13
N TYR A 69 -13.42 -9.92 -5.17
CA TYR A 69 -13.51 -11.38 -5.04
C TYR A 69 -14.10 -11.78 -3.69
N LEU A 70 -13.61 -11.20 -2.58
CA LEU A 70 -14.14 -11.48 -1.25
C LEU A 70 -15.62 -11.07 -1.13
N LYS A 71 -16.01 -9.96 -1.75
CA LYS A 71 -17.41 -9.53 -1.79
C LYS A 71 -18.30 -10.52 -2.52
N THR A 72 -17.87 -11.03 -3.67
CA THR A 72 -18.71 -11.89 -4.52
C THR A 72 -18.69 -13.36 -4.08
N GLN A 73 -17.55 -13.90 -3.68
CA GLN A 73 -17.40 -15.32 -3.36
C GLN A 73 -17.66 -15.62 -1.88
N TYR A 74 -17.31 -14.67 -1.00
CA TYR A 74 -17.42 -14.85 0.46
C TYR A 74 -18.49 -13.95 1.08
N GLN A 75 -19.24 -13.17 0.27
CA GLN A 75 -20.28 -12.24 0.72
C GLN A 75 -19.77 -11.23 1.76
N PHE A 76 -18.47 -10.94 1.72
CA PHE A 76 -17.83 -9.99 2.60
C PHE A 76 -17.82 -8.59 1.98
N ASP A 77 -18.78 -7.75 2.39
CA ASP A 77 -18.94 -6.37 1.93
C ASP A 77 -18.92 -5.39 3.10
N LEU A 78 -17.82 -4.65 3.24
CA LEU A 78 -17.64 -3.61 4.26
C LEU A 78 -18.52 -2.37 3.98
N ASP A 79 -18.95 -2.18 2.73
CA ASP A 79 -19.69 -1.00 2.30
C ASP A 79 -21.21 -1.27 2.16
N ARG A 80 -21.70 -2.38 2.73
CA ARG A 80 -23.10 -2.80 2.57
C ARG A 80 -24.11 -1.77 3.09
N THR A 81 -23.73 -0.98 4.11
CA THR A 81 -24.58 0.02 4.75
C THR A 81 -24.43 1.41 4.14
N LEU A 82 -23.44 1.64 3.28
CA LEU A 82 -23.15 2.93 2.70
C LEU A 82 -24.14 3.28 1.57
N SER A 83 -24.52 4.57 1.51
CA SER A 83 -25.24 5.13 0.37
C SER A 83 -24.40 5.12 -0.92
N ALA A 84 -25.02 5.32 -2.07
CA ALA A 84 -24.31 5.44 -3.35
C ALA A 84 -23.33 6.62 -3.34
N GLU A 85 -23.69 7.75 -2.72
CA GLU A 85 -22.84 8.92 -2.56
C GLU A 85 -21.62 8.61 -1.69
N GLN A 86 -21.81 7.96 -0.53
CA GLN A 86 -20.72 7.57 0.35
C GLN A 86 -19.75 6.59 -0.33
N LYS A 87 -20.26 5.64 -1.11
CA LYS A 87 -19.43 4.73 -1.92
C LYS A 87 -18.60 5.47 -2.96
N ALA A 88 -19.19 6.47 -3.62
CA ALA A 88 -18.47 7.30 -4.60
C ALA A 88 -17.37 8.13 -3.93
N ILE A 89 -17.65 8.75 -2.77
CA ILE A 89 -16.66 9.50 -1.98
C ILE A 89 -15.54 8.56 -1.51
N GLY A 90 -15.88 7.39 -0.94
CA GLY A 90 -14.90 6.40 -0.49
C GLY A 90 -14.00 5.91 -1.62
N HIS A 91 -14.56 5.72 -2.82
CA HIS A 91 -13.78 5.40 -4.01
C HIS A 91 -12.81 6.54 -4.38
N ALA A 92 -13.25 7.79 -4.35
CA ALA A 92 -12.40 8.94 -4.65
C ALA A 92 -11.22 9.06 -3.67
N PHE A 93 -11.46 8.96 -2.36
CA PHE A 93 -10.40 8.95 -1.35
C PHE A 93 -9.45 7.77 -1.52
N SER A 94 -9.96 6.57 -1.78
CA SER A 94 -9.12 5.40 -2.02
C SER A 94 -8.19 5.63 -3.22
N ARG A 95 -8.70 6.19 -4.33
CA ARG A 95 -7.87 6.48 -5.51
C ARG A 95 -6.87 7.59 -5.24
N MET A 96 -7.27 8.67 -4.56
CA MET A 96 -6.35 9.74 -4.15
C MET A 96 -5.16 9.17 -3.36
N VAL A 97 -5.42 8.31 -2.39
CA VAL A 97 -4.36 7.74 -1.55
C VAL A 97 -3.53 6.72 -2.29
N GLU A 98 -4.16 5.79 -3.01
CA GLU A 98 -3.45 4.68 -3.68
C GLU A 98 -2.73 5.12 -4.97
N GLU A 99 -3.20 6.18 -5.64
CA GLU A 99 -2.63 6.65 -6.91
C GLU A 99 -1.84 7.95 -6.79
N HIS A 100 -2.02 8.72 -5.70
CA HIS A 100 -1.33 10.00 -5.52
C HIS A 100 -0.46 10.01 -4.26
N LEU A 101 -1.03 9.97 -3.04
CA LEU A 101 -0.27 10.00 -1.78
C LEU A 101 0.76 8.85 -1.69
N TYR A 102 0.46 7.68 -2.21
CA TYR A 102 1.37 6.54 -2.27
C TYR A 102 2.74 6.90 -2.87
N TRP A 103 2.78 7.76 -3.88
CA TRP A 103 4.03 8.16 -4.53
C TRP A 103 4.94 9.00 -3.64
N THR A 104 4.40 9.75 -2.68
CA THR A 104 5.20 10.41 -1.64
C THR A 104 5.92 9.38 -0.76
N SER A 105 5.22 8.31 -0.36
CA SER A 105 5.84 7.20 0.37
C SER A 105 6.92 6.47 -0.46
N VAL A 106 6.69 6.31 -1.75
CA VAL A 106 7.68 5.72 -2.67
C VAL A 106 8.90 6.62 -2.80
N TYR A 107 8.70 7.93 -2.91
CA TYR A 107 9.79 8.91 -2.96
C TYR A 107 10.66 8.81 -1.71
N ASN A 108 10.05 8.89 -0.52
CA ASN A 108 10.76 8.82 0.76
C ASN A 108 11.60 7.56 0.92
N ARG A 109 11.13 6.44 0.40
CA ARG A 109 11.79 5.14 0.57
C ARG A 109 12.91 4.89 -0.42
N PHE A 110 12.73 5.31 -1.65
CA PHE A 110 13.62 4.90 -2.75
C PHE A 110 14.40 6.03 -3.38
N VAL A 111 13.92 7.27 -3.30
CA VAL A 111 14.54 8.41 -4.00
C VAL A 111 15.24 9.34 -3.01
N ASP A 112 14.59 9.66 -1.90
CA ASP A 112 15.20 10.47 -0.84
C ASP A 112 16.38 9.72 -0.21
N PRO A 113 17.57 10.34 -0.15
CA PRO A 113 18.75 9.74 0.47
C PRO A 113 18.52 9.29 1.94
N ILE A 114 17.61 9.98 2.67
CA ILE A 114 17.27 9.66 4.07
C ILE A 114 16.62 8.27 4.17
N GLY A 115 15.85 7.85 3.17
CA GLY A 115 15.17 6.55 3.16
C GLY A 115 16.06 5.36 2.86
N LYS A 116 17.19 5.57 2.17
CA LYS A 116 18.05 4.49 1.71
C LYS A 116 18.56 3.57 2.85
N PRO A 117 19.08 4.05 4.00
CA PRO A 117 19.56 3.17 5.08
C PRO A 117 18.47 2.22 5.58
N PHE A 118 17.25 2.72 5.76
CA PHE A 118 16.11 1.90 6.16
C PHE A 118 15.77 0.84 5.10
N MET A 119 15.71 1.23 3.84
CA MET A 119 15.39 0.29 2.77
C MET A 119 16.47 -0.77 2.57
N MET A 120 17.74 -0.41 2.71
CA MET A 120 18.86 -1.35 2.67
C MET A 120 18.72 -2.40 3.77
N GLN A 121 18.45 -1.98 5.00
CA GLN A 121 18.24 -2.90 6.12
C GLN A 121 17.00 -3.77 5.93
N ALA A 122 15.87 -3.17 5.52
CA ALA A 122 14.59 -3.87 5.40
C ALA A 122 14.54 -4.90 4.26
N MET A 123 15.29 -4.66 3.18
CA MET A 123 15.22 -5.49 1.96
C MET A 123 16.40 -6.45 1.81
N PHE A 124 17.57 -6.12 2.39
CA PHE A 124 18.82 -6.80 2.11
C PHE A 124 19.54 -7.32 3.38
N ASP A 125 18.79 -7.50 4.47
CA ASP A 125 19.35 -8.11 5.67
C ASP A 125 19.97 -9.48 5.34
N GLY A 126 21.26 -9.64 5.68
CA GLY A 126 22.04 -10.85 5.38
C GLY A 126 22.58 -10.94 3.93
N VAL A 127 22.31 -9.99 3.05
CA VAL A 127 22.92 -9.91 1.71
C VAL A 127 24.25 -9.18 1.78
N PRO A 128 25.32 -9.64 1.07
CA PRO A 128 26.58 -8.89 0.99
C PRO A 128 26.37 -7.45 0.53
N SER A 129 27.03 -6.50 1.20
CA SER A 129 26.78 -5.05 1.02
C SER A 129 26.94 -4.60 -0.42
N GLU A 130 27.97 -5.04 -1.16
CA GLU A 130 28.20 -4.69 -2.55
C GLU A 130 27.06 -5.16 -3.45
N GLN A 131 26.61 -6.39 -3.27
CA GLN A 131 25.47 -6.94 -4.02
C GLN A 131 24.15 -6.22 -3.69
N ALA A 132 23.93 -5.90 -2.42
CA ALA A 132 22.74 -5.15 -1.98
C ALA A 132 22.70 -3.74 -2.60
N GLU A 133 23.83 -3.04 -2.65
CA GLU A 133 23.96 -1.73 -3.29
C GLU A 133 23.67 -1.78 -4.77
N GLU A 134 24.18 -2.77 -5.50
CA GLU A 134 23.90 -2.93 -6.93
C GLU A 134 22.41 -3.18 -7.19
N ILE A 135 21.78 -4.07 -6.43
CA ILE A 135 20.36 -4.37 -6.58
C ILE A 135 19.52 -3.12 -6.23
N PHE A 136 19.85 -2.42 -5.15
CA PHE A 136 19.14 -1.21 -4.76
C PHE A 136 19.25 -0.12 -5.83
N ALA A 137 20.42 0.08 -6.43
CA ALA A 137 20.60 1.06 -7.50
C ALA A 137 19.69 0.78 -8.72
N VAL A 138 19.56 -0.49 -9.11
CA VAL A 138 18.64 -0.90 -10.18
C VAL A 138 17.18 -0.65 -9.80
N LEU A 139 16.78 -0.99 -8.56
CA LEU A 139 15.44 -0.71 -8.05
C LEU A 139 15.15 0.79 -8.04
N GLN A 140 16.06 1.60 -7.51
CA GLN A 140 15.94 3.05 -7.44
C GLN A 140 15.77 3.66 -8.85
N ALA A 141 16.60 3.26 -9.81
CA ALA A 141 16.50 3.72 -11.19
C ALA A 141 15.13 3.40 -11.81
N ASN A 142 14.61 2.20 -11.55
CA ASN A 142 13.27 1.80 -12.02
C ASN A 142 12.17 2.62 -11.36
N VAL A 143 12.26 2.88 -10.05
CA VAL A 143 11.31 3.72 -9.33
C VAL A 143 11.31 5.15 -9.88
N ILE A 144 12.48 5.75 -10.04
CA ILE A 144 12.62 7.10 -10.64
C ILE A 144 11.97 7.15 -12.02
N LYS A 145 12.21 6.15 -12.86
CA LYS A 145 11.60 6.06 -14.20
C LYS A 145 10.07 5.99 -14.11
N GLN A 146 9.51 5.21 -13.18
CA GLN A 146 8.08 5.10 -12.98
C GLN A 146 7.49 6.43 -12.50
N MET A 147 8.13 7.10 -11.54
CA MET A 147 7.70 8.41 -11.03
C MET A 147 7.75 9.49 -12.12
N GLN A 148 8.77 9.49 -12.97
CA GLN A 148 8.85 10.38 -14.12
C GLN A 148 7.73 10.13 -15.13
N GLY A 149 7.41 8.86 -15.40
CA GLY A 149 6.30 8.46 -16.26
C GLY A 149 4.93 8.84 -15.70
N HIS A 150 4.74 8.70 -14.39
CA HIS A 150 3.55 9.13 -13.67
C HIS A 150 3.37 10.66 -13.70
N GLY A 151 4.47 11.41 -13.67
CA GLY A 151 4.49 12.86 -13.64
C GLY A 151 4.92 13.45 -12.30
N ILE A 152 4.65 12.79 -11.18
CA ILE A 152 5.02 13.29 -9.84
C ILE A 152 6.53 13.41 -9.68
N GLY A 153 7.32 12.55 -10.31
CA GLY A 153 8.78 12.61 -10.29
C GLY A 153 9.39 13.79 -11.05
N ARG A 154 8.58 14.65 -11.66
CA ARG A 154 9.01 15.90 -12.30
C ARG A 154 8.96 17.10 -11.35
N HIS A 155 8.37 16.92 -10.19
CA HIS A 155 8.27 17.92 -9.13
C HIS A 155 9.53 17.91 -8.26
N SER A 156 9.80 19.05 -7.62
CA SER A 156 10.79 19.15 -6.56
C SER A 156 10.33 18.39 -5.31
N LEU A 157 11.25 18.13 -4.39
CA LEU A 157 10.93 17.50 -3.10
C LEU A 157 9.84 18.27 -2.35
N ASP A 158 9.99 19.60 -2.23
CA ASP A 158 9.00 20.46 -1.56
C ASP A 158 7.61 20.36 -2.21
N GLU A 159 7.55 20.28 -3.55
CA GLU A 159 6.29 20.14 -4.25
C GLU A 159 5.65 18.77 -4.00
N ILE A 160 6.44 17.69 -4.00
CA ILE A 160 5.95 16.33 -3.68
C ILE A 160 5.35 16.29 -2.28
N TYR A 161 6.04 16.89 -1.30
CA TYR A 161 5.52 16.94 0.07
C TYR A 161 4.26 17.81 0.19
N ARG A 162 4.21 18.98 -0.45
CA ARG A 162 2.99 19.81 -0.46
C ARG A 162 1.79 19.09 -1.05
N LEU A 163 1.99 18.30 -2.11
CA LEU A 163 0.94 17.48 -2.69
C LEU A 163 0.50 16.39 -1.70
N GLY A 164 1.44 15.73 -1.04
CA GLY A 164 1.15 14.72 -0.01
C GLY A 164 0.43 15.31 1.21
N PHE A 165 0.82 16.47 1.69
CA PHE A 165 0.13 17.18 2.78
C PHE A 165 -1.30 17.56 2.40
N ALA A 166 -1.53 18.03 1.17
CA ALA A 166 -2.87 18.36 0.71
C ALA A 166 -3.81 17.11 0.71
N ASP A 167 -3.29 15.95 0.36
CA ASP A 167 -4.05 14.69 0.45
C ASP A 167 -4.36 14.31 1.90
N LEU A 168 -3.37 14.46 2.81
CA LEU A 168 -3.56 14.18 4.23
C LEU A 168 -4.54 15.14 4.89
N ASP A 169 -4.48 16.43 4.58
CA ASP A 169 -5.40 17.45 5.05
C ASP A 169 -6.83 17.12 4.61
N ALA A 170 -7.04 16.77 3.34
CA ALA A 170 -8.34 16.38 2.83
C ALA A 170 -8.94 15.18 3.57
N ILE A 171 -8.10 14.19 3.91
CA ILE A 171 -8.54 13.02 4.69
C ILE A 171 -8.89 13.45 6.12
N SER A 172 -8.02 14.23 6.75
CA SER A 172 -8.18 14.74 8.12
C SER A 172 -9.47 15.56 8.26
N ASP A 173 -9.68 16.49 7.34
CA ASP A 173 -10.88 17.34 7.32
C ASP A 173 -12.16 16.51 7.14
N TYR A 174 -12.13 15.55 6.21
CA TYR A 174 -13.28 14.68 5.99
C TYR A 174 -13.53 13.73 7.16
N LEU A 175 -12.48 13.17 7.75
CA LEU A 175 -12.57 12.29 8.93
C LEU A 175 -13.14 13.05 10.14
N GLY A 176 -12.65 14.25 10.41
CA GLY A 176 -13.05 15.07 11.55
C GLY A 176 -12.92 14.29 12.87
N HIS A 177 -14.02 14.19 13.61
CA HIS A 177 -14.05 13.45 14.88
C HIS A 177 -14.61 12.02 14.77
N LYS A 178 -14.84 11.53 13.55
CA LYS A 178 -15.38 10.18 13.32
C LYS A 178 -14.31 9.11 13.57
N SER A 179 -14.75 7.94 14.02
CA SER A 179 -13.86 6.78 14.21
C SER A 179 -13.34 6.23 12.87
N TYR A 180 -14.16 6.30 11.82
CA TYR A 180 -13.86 5.89 10.44
C TYR A 180 -14.45 6.91 9.47
N LEU A 181 -14.05 6.89 8.21
CA LEU A 181 -14.45 7.89 7.22
C LEU A 181 -15.97 8.13 7.13
N PHE A 182 -16.77 7.08 7.34
CA PHE A 182 -18.22 7.17 7.21
C PHE A 182 -18.98 6.94 8.53
N GLY A 183 -18.32 7.07 9.69
CA GLY A 183 -18.96 6.96 11.02
C GLY A 183 -18.25 5.99 11.93
N ASP A 184 -19.00 5.05 12.53
CA ASP A 184 -18.48 4.17 13.60
C ASP A 184 -18.12 2.77 13.11
N GLU A 185 -18.38 2.45 11.84
CA GLU A 185 -18.03 1.16 11.23
C GLU A 185 -16.93 1.33 10.20
N ILE A 186 -15.96 0.39 10.21
CA ILE A 186 -14.87 0.34 9.22
C ILE A 186 -15.43 0.04 7.82
N THR A 187 -14.94 0.74 6.82
CA THR A 187 -15.34 0.60 5.41
C THR A 187 -14.16 0.17 4.53
N SER A 188 -14.43 -0.14 3.27
CA SER A 188 -13.39 -0.49 2.31
C SER A 188 -12.41 0.66 2.07
N ALA A 189 -12.87 1.91 2.18
CA ALA A 189 -12.02 3.10 2.07
C ALA A 189 -11.01 3.18 3.21
N ASP A 190 -11.43 2.95 4.46
CA ASP A 190 -10.51 2.93 5.61
C ASP A 190 -9.42 1.85 5.42
N VAL A 191 -9.82 0.67 4.95
CA VAL A 191 -8.88 -0.44 4.71
C VAL A 191 -7.91 -0.14 3.55
N ALA A 192 -8.29 0.70 2.59
CA ALA A 192 -7.41 1.12 1.51
C ALA A 192 -6.43 2.23 1.95
N ILE A 193 -6.90 3.18 2.75
CA ILE A 193 -6.18 4.39 3.14
C ILE A 193 -5.14 4.12 4.23
N VAL A 194 -5.54 3.42 5.30
CA VAL A 194 -4.70 3.20 6.49
C VAL A 194 -3.34 2.59 6.17
N PRO A 195 -3.21 1.54 5.33
CA PRO A 195 -1.90 0.96 5.03
C PRO A 195 -0.95 1.92 4.33
N VAL A 196 -1.43 2.82 3.48
CA VAL A 196 -0.59 3.81 2.79
C VAL A 196 -0.12 4.87 3.77
N ILE A 197 -1.03 5.45 4.56
CA ILE A 197 -0.69 6.44 5.59
C ILE A 197 0.27 5.83 6.63
N ALA A 198 -0.04 4.64 7.15
CA ALA A 198 0.82 3.97 8.12
C ALA A 198 2.21 3.66 7.52
N SER A 199 2.26 3.31 6.24
CA SER A 199 3.53 3.11 5.54
C SER A 199 4.34 4.39 5.38
N LEU A 200 3.69 5.55 5.39
CA LEU A 200 4.33 6.86 5.28
C LEU A 200 4.86 7.31 6.66
N ILE A 201 3.98 7.29 7.69
CA ILE A 201 4.28 7.87 9.01
C ILE A 201 4.93 6.91 10.02
N GLN A 202 4.79 5.60 9.83
CA GLN A 202 5.35 4.59 10.75
C GLN A 202 6.64 3.95 10.21
N THR A 203 7.04 4.26 8.99
CA THR A 203 8.37 3.91 8.51
C THR A 203 9.36 4.82 9.23
N PRO A 204 10.42 4.30 9.89
CA PRO A 204 11.36 5.12 10.65
C PRO A 204 12.33 5.86 9.70
N ILE A 205 11.78 6.71 8.88
CA ILE A 205 12.47 7.64 7.98
C ILE A 205 12.07 9.04 8.42
N ASP A 206 13.01 9.79 8.97
CA ASP A 206 12.79 11.13 9.52
C ASP A 206 12.68 12.15 8.37
N THR A 207 11.47 12.31 7.84
CA THR A 207 11.12 13.27 6.79
C THR A 207 10.05 14.26 7.28
N GLU A 208 9.88 15.37 6.59
CA GLU A 208 8.89 16.41 6.95
C GLU A 208 7.45 15.89 6.99
N ILE A 209 7.14 14.77 6.31
CA ILE A 209 5.80 14.19 6.21
C ILE A 209 5.63 12.93 7.07
N ALA A 210 6.67 12.46 7.75
CA ALA A 210 6.65 11.23 8.56
C ALA A 210 6.47 11.52 10.05
#